data_160cbfb2e8ec0e6163185939e9885728
#
_entry.id   160cbfb2e8ec0e6163185939e9885728
#
_cell.length_a   1.000
_cell.length_b   1.000
_cell.length_c   1.000
_cell.angle_alpha   90.00
_cell.angle_beta   90.00
_cell.angle_gamma   90.00
#
_symmetry.space_group_name_H-M   'P 1'
#
loop_
_entity.id
_entity.type
_entity.pdbx_description
1 polymer ?
#
loop_
_entity_poly.entity_id
_entity_poly.type
_entity_poly.pdbx_seq_one_letter_code
_entity_poly.pdbx_strand_id
1 'polypeptide(L)'
;SPNARWDLSRAPHHRAPVRYNPKLLGDYQPNSTFLLTDDQLLALERAGRVEGISAAKEKGKLYERVLASLLIDLTHASSNLENVNISWLDTKTLIEFGEHPEGLTEQQMRIVLNHKEAISFLKDHGPSLSFAKRDLLDIHSLIIKGLLGDPSAVGALRSVVVKFEDSKYLPPDNPHQLKEIFDEFCEKADAIANPYEQAFFAMVFIS
;
A
#
# COMPACT_ATOMS: atom_id res chain seq x y z
N SER A 1 -4.50 23.40 -8.28
CA SER A 1 -4.13 24.75 -8.77
C SER A 1 -3.61 24.63 -10.21
N PRO A 2 -3.78 25.66 -11.07
CA PRO A 2 -3.27 25.66 -12.45
C PRO A 2 -1.75 25.41 -12.52
N ASN A 3 -1.01 25.91 -11.54
CA ASN A 3 0.45 25.74 -11.46
C ASN A 3 0.85 24.29 -11.18
N ALA A 4 0.09 23.55 -10.39
CA ALA A 4 0.39 22.14 -10.10
C ALA A 4 0.23 21.25 -11.36
N ARG A 5 -0.79 21.50 -12.19
CA ARG A 5 -0.96 20.80 -13.48
C ARG A 5 0.18 21.08 -14.46
N TRP A 6 0.67 22.31 -14.46
CA TRP A 6 1.79 22.69 -15.34
C TRP A 6 3.09 22.04 -14.89
N ASP A 7 3.37 21.95 -13.59
CA ASP A 7 4.55 21.26 -13.06
C ASP A 7 4.49 19.75 -13.33
N LEU A 8 3.33 19.11 -13.23
CA LEU A 8 3.18 17.68 -13.53
C LEU A 8 3.39 17.34 -15.01
N SER A 9 3.16 18.29 -15.93
CA SER A 9 3.39 18.11 -17.36
C SER A 9 4.86 18.22 -17.77
N ARG A 10 5.75 18.73 -16.88
CA ARG A 10 7.19 18.87 -17.15
C ARG A 10 7.91 17.56 -16.86
N ALA A 11 8.98 17.30 -17.62
CA ALA A 11 9.86 16.19 -17.31
C ALA A 11 10.44 16.31 -15.87
N PRO A 12 10.61 15.23 -15.12
CA PRO A 12 11.02 15.27 -13.70
C PRO A 12 12.25 16.14 -13.42
N HIS A 13 13.25 16.12 -14.32
CA HIS A 13 14.47 16.90 -14.16
C HIS A 13 14.28 18.43 -14.28
N HIS A 14 13.17 18.88 -14.86
CA HIS A 14 12.82 20.31 -14.96
C HIS A 14 11.90 20.79 -13.83
N ARG A 15 11.48 19.89 -12.92
CA ARG A 15 10.64 20.25 -11.78
C ARG A 15 11.47 20.82 -10.64
N ALA A 16 10.92 21.77 -9.89
CA ALA A 16 11.54 22.22 -8.65
C ALA A 16 11.49 21.11 -7.59
N PRO A 17 12.53 20.98 -6.74
CA PRO A 17 12.48 20.09 -5.59
C PRO A 17 11.34 20.44 -4.65
N VAL A 18 10.57 19.44 -4.21
CA VAL A 18 9.49 19.59 -3.25
C VAL A 18 9.81 18.75 -2.02
N ARG A 19 9.81 19.38 -0.84
CA ARG A 19 10.00 18.69 0.43
C ARG A 19 8.66 18.21 0.98
N TYR A 20 8.73 17.18 1.80
CA TYR A 20 7.58 16.76 2.61
C TYR A 20 7.01 17.96 3.38
N ASN A 21 5.71 18.13 3.32
CA ASN A 21 5.01 19.19 4.05
C ASN A 21 4.22 18.60 5.22
N PRO A 22 4.73 18.66 6.46
CA PRO A 22 4.07 18.07 7.63
C PRO A 22 2.70 18.72 7.92
N LYS A 23 2.45 19.94 7.45
CA LYS A 23 1.15 20.59 7.63
C LYS A 23 0.01 19.87 6.94
N LEU A 24 0.26 19.16 5.85
CA LEU A 24 -0.79 18.41 5.16
C LEU A 24 -1.36 17.31 6.06
N LEU A 25 -0.50 16.59 6.77
CA LEU A 25 -0.93 15.60 7.75
C LEU A 25 -1.50 16.30 9.01
N GLY A 26 -0.80 17.31 9.53
CA GLY A 26 -1.20 18.05 10.74
C GLY A 26 -2.58 18.70 10.63
N ASP A 27 -2.91 19.29 9.48
CA ASP A 27 -4.18 19.97 9.24
C ASP A 27 -5.36 19.01 9.03
N TYR A 28 -5.09 17.74 8.69
CA TYR A 28 -6.14 16.73 8.54
C TYR A 28 -6.73 16.36 9.91
N GLN A 29 -8.06 16.48 10.04
CA GLN A 29 -8.81 16.11 11.24
C GLN A 29 -9.71 14.92 10.91
N PRO A 30 -9.48 13.72 11.49
CA PRO A 30 -10.30 12.55 11.25
C PRO A 30 -11.79 12.84 11.46
N ASN A 31 -12.62 12.34 10.55
CA ASN A 31 -14.08 12.48 10.56
C ASN A 31 -14.62 13.94 10.47
N SER A 32 -13.75 14.90 10.22
CA SER A 32 -14.12 16.33 10.03
C SER A 32 -13.53 16.90 8.75
N THR A 33 -12.31 16.48 8.40
CA THR A 33 -11.69 16.75 7.09
C THR A 33 -11.86 15.50 6.23
N PHE A 34 -12.19 15.67 4.95
CA PHE A 34 -12.38 14.58 4.01
C PHE A 34 -11.55 14.81 2.77
N LEU A 35 -10.86 13.78 2.32
CA LEU A 35 -10.12 13.73 1.05
C LEU A 35 -11.03 13.33 -0.11
N LEU A 36 -12.05 12.51 0.18
CA LEU A 36 -13.06 12.07 -0.77
C LEU A 36 -14.33 12.90 -0.61
N THR A 37 -14.98 13.23 -1.74
CA THR A 37 -16.31 13.85 -1.73
C THR A 37 -17.39 12.81 -1.42
N ASP A 38 -18.59 13.25 -0.98
CA ASP A 38 -19.73 12.37 -0.74
C ASP A 38 -20.10 11.54 -1.97
N ASP A 39 -20.03 12.12 -3.18
CA ASP A 39 -20.30 11.41 -4.43
C ASP A 39 -19.27 10.30 -4.69
N GLN A 40 -17.99 10.54 -4.36
CA GLN A 40 -16.92 9.54 -4.48
C GLN A 40 -17.11 8.41 -3.47
N LEU A 41 -17.44 8.72 -2.21
CA LEU A 41 -17.75 7.73 -1.19
C LEU A 41 -18.93 6.86 -1.60
N LEU A 42 -20.03 7.46 -2.06
CA LEU A 42 -21.21 6.72 -2.56
C LEU A 42 -20.87 5.84 -3.77
N ALA A 43 -20.03 6.31 -4.69
CA ALA A 43 -19.59 5.53 -5.84
C ALA A 43 -18.77 4.30 -5.41
N LEU A 44 -17.84 4.47 -4.46
CA LEU A 44 -17.03 3.38 -3.90
C LEU A 44 -17.90 2.36 -3.15
N GLU A 45 -18.84 2.81 -2.34
CA GLU A 45 -19.79 1.94 -1.65
C GLU A 45 -20.61 1.09 -2.63
N ARG A 46 -21.13 1.71 -3.71
CA ARG A 46 -21.90 0.98 -4.74
C ARG A 46 -21.03 -0.05 -5.46
N ALA A 47 -19.79 0.32 -5.82
CA ALA A 47 -18.87 -0.59 -6.49
C ALA A 47 -18.44 -1.77 -5.60
N GLY A 48 -18.33 -1.55 -4.28
CA GLY A 48 -17.96 -2.59 -3.30
C GLY A 48 -19.12 -3.48 -2.88
N ARG A 49 -20.39 -3.18 -3.23
CA ARG A 49 -21.53 -4.03 -2.89
C ARG A 49 -21.61 -5.23 -3.81
N VAL A 50 -21.56 -6.41 -3.22
CA VAL A 50 -21.85 -7.66 -3.94
C VAL A 50 -23.35 -7.93 -3.86
N GLU A 51 -24.09 -7.65 -4.95
CA GLU A 51 -25.53 -7.88 -5.02
C GLU A 51 -25.86 -9.35 -5.30
N GLY A 52 -27.01 -9.82 -4.80
CA GLY A 52 -27.65 -11.06 -5.26
C GLY A 52 -27.28 -12.36 -4.55
N ILE A 53 -26.55 -12.36 -3.43
CA ILE A 53 -26.19 -13.59 -2.72
C ILE A 53 -27.05 -13.74 -1.45
N SER A 54 -28.05 -14.65 -1.49
CA SER A 54 -29.01 -14.80 -0.40
C SER A 54 -28.66 -15.87 0.63
N ALA A 55 -27.90 -16.91 0.29
CA ALA A 55 -27.57 -18.01 1.18
C ALA A 55 -26.20 -17.84 1.85
N ALA A 56 -26.11 -17.92 3.18
CA ALA A 56 -24.86 -17.75 3.93
C ALA A 56 -23.74 -18.72 3.51
N LYS A 57 -24.11 -19.96 3.11
CA LYS A 57 -23.17 -20.99 2.65
C LYS A 57 -22.61 -20.72 1.26
N GLU A 58 -23.41 -20.13 0.36
CA GLU A 58 -22.97 -19.70 -0.97
C GLU A 58 -22.14 -18.43 -0.89
N LYS A 59 -22.49 -17.52 0.03
CA LYS A 59 -21.68 -16.33 0.35
C LYS A 59 -20.27 -16.72 0.78
N GLY A 60 -20.11 -17.72 1.65
CA GLY A 60 -18.79 -18.18 2.09
C GLY A 60 -17.93 -18.71 0.94
N LYS A 61 -18.49 -19.58 0.08
CA LYS A 61 -17.75 -20.13 -1.07
C LYS A 61 -17.41 -19.08 -2.13
N LEU A 62 -18.30 -18.11 -2.36
CA LEU A 62 -18.01 -17.00 -3.27
C LEU A 62 -16.95 -16.09 -2.69
N TYR A 63 -17.06 -15.77 -1.41
CA TYR A 63 -16.06 -14.96 -0.70
C TYR A 63 -14.67 -15.59 -0.80
N GLU A 64 -14.53 -16.90 -0.55
CA GLU A 64 -13.25 -17.61 -0.70
C GLU A 64 -12.70 -17.55 -2.14
N ARG A 65 -13.56 -17.70 -3.16
CA ARG A 65 -13.15 -17.58 -4.56
C ARG A 65 -12.68 -16.16 -4.92
N VAL A 66 -13.42 -15.15 -4.46
CA VAL A 66 -13.07 -13.74 -4.68
C VAL A 66 -11.74 -13.43 -4.01
N LEU A 67 -11.53 -13.87 -2.76
CA LEU A 67 -10.25 -13.67 -2.07
C LEU A 67 -9.10 -14.41 -2.75
N ALA A 68 -9.31 -15.61 -3.24
CA ALA A 68 -8.28 -16.35 -3.98
C ALA A 68 -7.89 -15.64 -5.28
N SER A 69 -8.87 -15.11 -6.03
CA SER A 69 -8.60 -14.31 -7.24
C SER A 69 -7.87 -13.01 -6.88
N LEU A 70 -8.37 -12.28 -5.87
CA LEU A 70 -7.75 -11.04 -5.41
C LEU A 70 -6.31 -11.24 -4.94
N LEU A 71 -5.98 -12.37 -4.34
CA LEU A 71 -4.61 -12.68 -3.93
C LEU A 71 -3.65 -12.64 -5.11
N ILE A 72 -4.02 -13.26 -6.23
CA ILE A 72 -3.20 -13.28 -7.44
C ILE A 72 -3.16 -11.89 -8.08
N ASP A 73 -4.32 -11.25 -8.22
CA ASP A 73 -4.44 -9.93 -8.87
C ASP A 73 -3.64 -8.85 -8.11
N LEU A 74 -3.78 -8.80 -6.79
CA LEU A 74 -3.06 -7.85 -5.94
C LEU A 74 -1.55 -8.16 -5.90
N THR A 75 -1.17 -9.44 -5.81
CA THR A 75 0.25 -9.82 -5.85
C THR A 75 0.89 -9.41 -7.17
N HIS A 76 0.22 -9.69 -8.30
CA HIS A 76 0.68 -9.28 -9.62
C HIS A 76 0.81 -7.75 -9.73
N ALA A 77 -0.22 -7.01 -9.33
CA ALA A 77 -0.23 -5.55 -9.41
C ALA A 77 0.86 -4.92 -8.52
N SER A 78 0.98 -5.38 -7.26
CA SER A 78 1.98 -4.88 -6.32
C SER A 78 3.40 -5.17 -6.77
N SER A 79 3.66 -6.37 -7.31
CA SER A 79 4.98 -6.74 -7.82
C SER A 79 5.39 -5.90 -9.04
N ASN A 80 4.44 -5.58 -9.92
CA ASN A 80 4.72 -4.69 -11.06
C ASN A 80 5.01 -3.24 -10.62
N LEU A 81 4.41 -2.75 -9.52
CA LEU A 81 4.76 -1.46 -8.93
C LEU A 81 6.21 -1.43 -8.43
N GLU A 82 6.76 -2.56 -8.00
CA GLU A 82 8.17 -2.73 -7.61
C GLU A 82 9.08 -3.06 -8.81
N ASN A 83 8.63 -2.75 -10.03
CA ASN A 83 9.37 -3.01 -11.28
C ASN A 83 9.68 -4.50 -11.55
N VAL A 84 8.93 -5.42 -10.96
CA VAL A 84 8.99 -6.84 -11.35
C VAL A 84 8.07 -7.05 -12.54
N ASN A 85 8.66 -7.14 -13.73
CA ASN A 85 7.90 -7.38 -14.96
C ASN A 85 7.52 -8.86 -15.05
N ILE A 86 6.43 -9.25 -14.41
CA ILE A 86 5.89 -10.60 -14.39
C ILE A 86 4.49 -10.59 -15.00
N SER A 87 4.13 -11.62 -15.80
CA SER A 87 2.77 -11.76 -16.30
C SER A 87 1.81 -12.24 -15.20
N TRP A 88 0.52 -12.01 -15.40
CA TRP A 88 -0.51 -12.53 -14.50
C TRP A 88 -0.48 -14.05 -14.42
N LEU A 89 -0.28 -14.73 -15.56
CA LEU A 89 -0.22 -16.18 -15.63
C LEU A 89 1.00 -16.72 -14.87
N ASP A 90 2.17 -16.11 -15.05
CA ASP A 90 3.38 -16.51 -14.35
C ASP A 90 3.24 -16.24 -12.83
N THR A 91 2.60 -15.14 -12.44
CA THR A 91 2.29 -14.87 -11.02
C THR A 91 1.41 -15.98 -10.45
N LYS A 92 0.37 -16.38 -11.17
CA LYS A 92 -0.53 -17.46 -10.76
C LYS A 92 0.24 -18.78 -10.63
N THR A 93 1.02 -19.14 -11.63
CA THR A 93 1.80 -20.38 -11.67
C THR A 93 2.82 -20.44 -10.54
N LEU A 94 3.50 -19.34 -10.27
CA LEU A 94 4.45 -19.24 -9.13
C LEU A 94 3.72 -19.39 -7.78
N ILE A 95 2.55 -18.78 -7.62
CA ILE A 95 1.81 -18.82 -6.34
C ILE A 95 1.17 -20.19 -6.09
N GLU A 96 0.55 -20.79 -7.10
CA GLU A 96 -0.22 -22.03 -6.97
C GLU A 96 0.64 -23.29 -7.04
N PHE A 97 1.68 -23.29 -7.86
CA PHE A 97 2.49 -24.49 -8.16
C PHE A 97 3.95 -24.36 -7.73
N GLY A 98 4.40 -23.16 -7.34
CA GLY A 98 5.81 -22.92 -6.99
C GLY A 98 6.76 -23.01 -8.18
N GLU A 99 6.24 -22.97 -9.39
CA GLU A 99 7.05 -23.01 -10.61
C GLU A 99 7.74 -21.67 -10.83
N HIS A 100 9.02 -21.71 -11.20
CA HIS A 100 9.83 -20.52 -11.41
C HIS A 100 9.63 -20.01 -12.85
N PRO A 101 9.06 -18.80 -13.04
CA PRO A 101 8.95 -18.20 -14.36
C PRO A 101 10.33 -17.94 -14.97
N GLU A 102 10.45 -18.20 -16.27
CA GLU A 102 11.67 -17.89 -17.01
C GLU A 102 11.95 -16.38 -17.01
N GLY A 103 13.20 -15.99 -16.85
CA GLY A 103 13.66 -14.61 -16.92
C GLY A 103 13.54 -13.80 -15.63
N LEU A 104 12.96 -14.34 -14.56
CA LEU A 104 12.97 -13.70 -13.25
C LEU A 104 14.20 -14.08 -12.43
N THR A 105 14.78 -13.07 -11.77
CA THR A 105 15.84 -13.30 -10.77
C THR A 105 15.26 -13.84 -9.45
N GLU A 106 16.09 -14.45 -8.61
CA GLU A 106 15.68 -14.88 -7.27
C GLU A 106 15.13 -13.73 -6.42
N GLN A 107 15.71 -12.53 -6.55
CA GLN A 107 15.24 -11.35 -5.84
C GLN A 107 13.83 -10.93 -6.32
N GLN A 108 13.57 -10.94 -7.63
CA GLN A 108 12.26 -10.62 -8.19
C GLN A 108 11.20 -11.65 -7.77
N MET A 109 11.52 -12.94 -7.79
CA MET A 109 10.63 -13.98 -7.28
C MET A 109 10.33 -13.79 -5.78
N ARG A 110 11.33 -13.41 -4.99
CA ARG A 110 11.17 -13.11 -3.57
C ARG A 110 10.21 -11.94 -3.34
N ILE A 111 10.29 -10.87 -4.15
CA ILE A 111 9.33 -9.75 -4.09
C ILE A 111 7.90 -10.28 -4.31
N VAL A 112 7.66 -11.09 -5.34
CA VAL A 112 6.33 -11.66 -5.61
C VAL A 112 5.82 -12.50 -4.44
N LEU A 113 6.66 -13.39 -3.92
CA LEU A 113 6.28 -14.27 -2.80
C LEU A 113 6.06 -13.49 -1.49
N ASN A 114 6.83 -12.45 -1.24
CA ASN A 114 6.63 -11.57 -0.08
C ASN A 114 5.29 -10.81 -0.18
N HIS A 115 4.93 -10.29 -1.35
CA HIS A 115 3.63 -9.66 -1.57
C HIS A 115 2.48 -10.66 -1.35
N LYS A 116 2.60 -11.88 -1.90
CA LYS A 116 1.63 -12.95 -1.65
C LYS A 116 1.49 -13.25 -0.15
N GLU A 117 2.61 -13.34 0.59
CA GLU A 117 2.60 -13.60 2.03
C GLU A 117 1.92 -12.47 2.81
N ALA A 118 2.26 -11.20 2.49
CA ALA A 118 1.65 -10.03 3.11
C ALA A 118 0.14 -9.94 2.82
N ILE A 119 -0.31 -10.18 1.59
CA ILE A 119 -1.74 -10.17 1.23
C ILE A 119 -2.48 -11.33 1.90
N SER A 120 -1.87 -12.52 1.99
CA SER A 120 -2.45 -13.64 2.74
C SER A 120 -2.59 -13.32 4.22
N PHE A 121 -1.58 -12.69 4.82
CA PHE A 121 -1.63 -12.23 6.20
C PHE A 121 -2.78 -11.24 6.44
N LEU A 122 -2.94 -10.25 5.54
CA LEU A 122 -4.05 -9.30 5.60
C LEU A 122 -5.42 -9.99 5.47
N LYS A 123 -5.54 -10.98 4.58
CA LYS A 123 -6.76 -11.77 4.41
C LYS A 123 -7.14 -12.51 5.70
N ASP A 124 -6.16 -13.14 6.34
CA ASP A 124 -6.40 -14.03 7.47
C ASP A 124 -6.55 -13.26 8.80
N HIS A 125 -5.93 -12.09 8.93
CA HIS A 125 -5.89 -11.29 10.16
C HIS A 125 -6.58 -9.94 10.06
N GLY A 126 -7.05 -9.52 8.87
CA GLY A 126 -7.62 -8.20 8.61
C GLY A 126 -8.59 -7.68 9.67
N PRO A 127 -9.57 -8.48 10.14
CA PRO A 127 -10.50 -8.04 11.18
C PRO A 127 -9.88 -7.68 12.53
N SER A 128 -8.66 -8.15 12.83
CA SER A 128 -7.92 -7.88 14.06
C SER A 128 -6.79 -6.86 13.89
N LEU A 129 -6.51 -6.43 12.66
CA LEU A 129 -5.50 -5.43 12.36
C LEU A 129 -6.07 -4.02 12.48
N SER A 130 -5.20 -3.09 12.81
CA SER A 130 -5.48 -1.67 12.87
C SER A 130 -4.36 -0.87 12.16
N PHE A 131 -4.46 0.44 12.12
CA PHE A 131 -3.36 1.30 11.71
C PHE A 131 -2.35 1.54 12.83
N ALA A 132 -2.34 0.68 13.86
CA ALA A 132 -1.31 0.72 14.89
C ALA A 132 0.07 0.51 14.27
N LYS A 133 1.04 1.24 14.78
CA LYS A 133 2.44 1.17 14.34
C LYS A 133 2.98 -0.24 14.23
N ARG A 134 2.67 -1.10 15.21
CA ARG A 134 3.08 -2.48 15.25
C ARG A 134 2.58 -3.24 14.02
N ASP A 135 1.29 -3.15 13.72
CA ASP A 135 0.65 -3.89 12.63
C ASP A 135 1.23 -3.48 11.28
N LEU A 136 1.48 -2.18 11.08
CA LEU A 136 2.11 -1.66 9.86
C LEU A 136 3.58 -2.12 9.73
N LEU A 137 4.33 -2.16 10.81
CA LEU A 137 5.71 -2.65 10.79
C LEU A 137 5.78 -4.17 10.61
N ASP A 138 4.81 -4.93 11.12
CA ASP A 138 4.68 -6.37 10.86
C ASP A 138 4.41 -6.63 9.37
N ILE A 139 3.48 -5.89 8.74
CA ILE A 139 3.23 -5.96 7.29
C ILE A 139 4.50 -5.57 6.50
N HIS A 140 5.15 -4.48 6.87
CA HIS A 140 6.41 -4.07 6.25
C HIS A 140 7.46 -5.17 6.34
N SER A 141 7.58 -5.86 7.48
CA SER A 141 8.54 -6.96 7.64
C SER A 141 8.29 -8.12 6.67
N LEU A 142 7.02 -8.43 6.37
CA LEU A 142 6.66 -9.46 5.39
C LEU A 142 7.08 -9.03 3.98
N ILE A 143 6.79 -7.78 3.59
CA ILE A 143 7.06 -7.27 2.23
C ILE A 143 8.57 -7.26 1.94
N ILE A 144 9.41 -6.88 2.91
CA ILE A 144 10.86 -6.70 2.68
C ILE A 144 11.71 -7.88 3.13
N LYS A 145 11.12 -8.97 3.58
CA LYS A 145 11.81 -10.17 4.08
C LYS A 145 12.84 -10.70 3.07
N GLY A 146 14.12 -10.68 3.48
CA GLY A 146 15.23 -11.17 2.66
C GLY A 146 15.56 -10.30 1.44
N LEU A 147 15.05 -9.06 1.36
CA LEU A 147 15.37 -8.10 0.31
C LEU A 147 16.40 -7.06 0.76
N LEU A 148 16.49 -6.78 2.04
CA LEU A 148 17.44 -5.81 2.59
C LEU A 148 18.72 -6.50 3.06
N GLY A 149 19.86 -5.85 2.81
CA GLY A 149 21.16 -6.31 3.28
C GLY A 149 21.36 -6.16 4.80
N ASP A 150 20.62 -5.25 5.43
CA ASP A 150 20.63 -5.03 6.88
C ASP A 150 19.35 -5.63 7.51
N PRO A 151 19.47 -6.74 8.26
CA PRO A 151 18.32 -7.34 8.92
C PRO A 151 17.65 -6.45 9.97
N SER A 152 18.36 -5.46 10.53
CA SER A 152 17.79 -4.54 11.54
C SER A 152 16.80 -3.53 10.94
N ALA A 153 16.83 -3.35 9.63
CA ALA A 153 15.87 -2.49 8.92
C ALA A 153 14.51 -3.18 8.65
N VAL A 154 14.44 -4.51 8.87
CA VAL A 154 13.19 -5.27 8.66
C VAL A 154 12.18 -4.93 9.75
N GLY A 155 11.00 -4.48 9.37
CA GLY A 155 9.96 -4.06 10.31
C GLY A 155 10.32 -2.81 11.12
N ALA A 156 11.19 -1.95 10.58
CA ALA A 156 11.63 -0.72 11.24
C ALA A 156 11.43 0.50 10.33
N LEU A 157 11.30 1.67 10.94
CA LEU A 157 11.40 2.93 10.20
C LEU A 157 12.83 3.11 9.73
N ARG A 158 12.99 3.61 8.50
CA ARG A 158 14.31 3.85 7.93
C ARG A 158 15.12 4.84 8.74
N SER A 159 16.40 4.57 8.85
CA SER A 159 17.40 5.46 9.44
C SER A 159 18.29 6.15 8.38
N VAL A 160 18.09 5.79 7.11
CA VAL A 160 18.86 6.32 5.98
C VAL A 160 18.04 7.27 5.14
N VAL A 161 18.72 8.20 4.46
CA VAL A 161 18.08 9.12 3.51
C VAL A 161 17.72 8.36 2.25
N VAL A 162 16.47 8.45 1.82
CA VAL A 162 15.96 7.86 0.59
C VAL A 162 15.78 8.96 -0.46
N LYS A 163 16.09 8.65 -1.71
CA LYS A 163 15.85 9.50 -2.88
C LYS A 163 15.18 8.67 -3.96
N PHE A 164 14.29 9.29 -4.71
CA PHE A 164 13.64 8.69 -5.87
C PHE A 164 14.35 9.21 -7.14
N GLU A 165 14.85 8.30 -7.98
CA GLU A 165 15.64 8.66 -9.19
C GLU A 165 14.84 9.56 -10.14
N ASP A 166 13.57 9.25 -10.36
CA ASP A 166 12.70 9.98 -11.30
C ASP A 166 11.80 11.03 -10.63
N SER A 167 12.11 11.42 -9.39
CA SER A 167 11.31 12.39 -8.64
C SER A 167 12.18 13.51 -8.05
N LYS A 168 11.60 14.70 -7.98
CA LYS A 168 12.16 15.83 -7.23
C LYS A 168 11.58 15.94 -5.82
N TYR A 169 10.81 14.96 -5.40
CA TYR A 169 10.32 14.87 -4.04
C TYR A 169 11.46 14.49 -3.07
N LEU A 170 11.55 15.22 -1.99
CA LEU A 170 12.52 15.02 -0.93
C LEU A 170 11.75 14.58 0.33
N PRO A 171 11.75 13.27 0.64
CA PRO A 171 11.11 12.77 1.84
C PRO A 171 11.83 13.26 3.11
N PRO A 172 11.21 13.13 4.30
CA PRO A 172 11.86 13.46 5.56
C PRO A 172 13.20 12.72 5.71
N ASP A 173 14.24 13.43 6.05
CA ASP A 173 15.61 12.91 6.19
C ASP A 173 16.05 12.75 7.67
N ASN A 174 15.29 13.33 8.60
CA ASN A 174 15.55 13.24 10.04
C ASN A 174 14.77 12.05 10.64
N PRO A 175 15.44 11.04 11.25
CA PRO A 175 14.76 9.89 11.84
C PRO A 175 13.78 10.22 12.98
N HIS A 176 14.05 11.26 13.76
CA HIS A 176 13.14 11.72 14.82
C HIS A 176 11.86 12.31 14.23
N GLN A 177 11.99 13.18 13.23
CA GLN A 177 10.86 13.75 12.51
C GLN A 177 10.05 12.65 11.80
N LEU A 178 10.74 11.68 11.18
CA LEU A 178 10.05 10.55 10.53
C LEU A 178 9.23 9.74 11.52
N LYS A 179 9.77 9.53 12.73
CA LYS A 179 9.04 8.82 13.80
C LYS A 179 7.79 9.61 14.23
N GLU A 180 7.90 10.91 14.45
CA GLU A 180 6.78 11.78 14.83
C GLU A 180 5.68 11.78 13.75
N ILE A 181 6.06 11.92 12.47
CA ILE A 181 5.14 11.87 11.33
C ILE A 181 4.44 10.51 11.27
N PHE A 182 5.17 9.42 11.47
CA PHE A 182 4.60 8.08 11.41
C PHE A 182 3.67 7.79 12.59
N ASP A 183 4.03 8.22 13.79
CA ASP A 183 3.17 8.10 14.97
C ASP A 183 1.87 8.92 14.79
N GLU A 184 1.93 10.15 14.27
CA GLU A 184 0.76 10.98 13.94
C GLU A 184 -0.09 10.36 12.81
N PHE A 185 0.55 9.81 11.78
CA PHE A 185 -0.14 9.10 10.71
C PHE A 185 -0.94 7.92 11.26
N CYS A 186 -0.33 7.07 12.08
CA CYS A 186 -0.98 5.90 12.67
C CYS A 186 -2.21 6.31 13.50
N GLU A 187 -2.05 7.31 14.38
CA GLU A 187 -3.14 7.81 15.23
C GLU A 187 -4.32 8.32 14.40
N LYS A 188 -4.05 9.15 13.39
CA LYS A 188 -5.09 9.70 12.53
C LYS A 188 -5.77 8.65 11.66
N ALA A 189 -4.98 7.74 11.06
CA ALA A 189 -5.51 6.67 10.25
C ALA A 189 -6.45 5.76 11.04
N ASP A 190 -6.07 5.39 12.26
CA ASP A 190 -6.87 4.52 13.12
C ASP A 190 -8.18 5.19 13.59
N ALA A 191 -8.19 6.52 13.70
CA ALA A 191 -9.35 7.29 14.12
C ALA A 191 -10.40 7.53 13.00
N ILE A 192 -10.08 7.25 11.73
CA ILE A 192 -11.01 7.47 10.60
C ILE A 192 -12.08 6.39 10.60
N ALA A 193 -13.35 6.79 10.72
CA ALA A 193 -14.47 5.87 10.80
C ALA A 193 -14.91 5.28 9.45
N ASN A 194 -14.79 6.04 8.34
CA ASN A 194 -15.17 5.56 7.01
C ASN A 194 -14.02 4.77 6.38
N PRO A 195 -14.20 3.48 6.03
CA PRO A 195 -13.10 2.64 5.54
C PRO A 195 -12.55 3.07 4.17
N TYR A 196 -13.34 3.69 3.31
CA TYR A 196 -12.87 4.21 2.02
C TYR A 196 -12.01 5.46 2.19
N GLU A 197 -12.45 6.37 3.07
CA GLU A 197 -11.67 7.55 3.46
C GLU A 197 -10.37 7.13 4.14
N GLN A 198 -10.42 6.14 5.05
CA GLN A 198 -9.27 5.60 5.75
C GLN A 198 -8.24 5.00 4.78
N ALA A 199 -8.69 4.19 3.83
CA ALA A 199 -7.82 3.60 2.80
C ALA A 199 -7.20 4.68 1.91
N PHE A 200 -7.97 5.69 1.52
CA PHE A 200 -7.48 6.80 0.69
C PHE A 200 -6.49 7.68 1.46
N PHE A 201 -6.78 7.97 2.73
CA PHE A 201 -5.86 8.67 3.63
C PHE A 201 -4.53 7.92 3.76
N ALA A 202 -4.58 6.61 4.01
CA ALA A 202 -3.38 5.79 4.09
C ALA A 202 -2.56 5.85 2.80
N MET A 203 -3.19 5.72 1.64
CA MET A 203 -2.51 5.81 0.33
C MET A 203 -1.84 7.17 0.11
N VAL A 204 -2.45 8.26 0.58
CA VAL A 204 -1.92 9.63 0.38
C VAL A 204 -0.76 9.95 1.30
N PHE A 205 -0.76 9.44 2.53
CA PHE A 205 0.17 9.90 3.58
C PHE A 205 1.25 8.89 3.96
N ILE A 206 1.17 7.61 3.54
CA ILE A 206 2.17 6.59 3.91
C ILE A 206 3.43 6.65 3.02
N SER A 207 3.36 7.29 1.87
CA SER A 207 4.42 7.34 0.83
C SER A 207 5.48 8.41 1.08
#